data_5d9f1d784e432863d40bd4e2d4ffc045
#
_entry.id   5d9f1d784e432863d40bd4e2d4ffc045
#
_cell.length_a   1.000
_cell.length_b   1.000
_cell.length_c   1.000
_cell.angle_alpha   90.00
_cell.angle_beta   90.00
_cell.angle_gamma   90.00
#
_symmetry.space_group_name_H-M   'P 1'
#
loop_
_entity.id
_entity.type
_entity.pdbx_description
1 polymer ?
#
loop_
_entity_poly.entity_id
_entity_poly.type
_entity_poly.pdbx_seq_one_letter_code
_entity_poly.pdbx_strand_id
1 'polypeptide(L)'
;MSIDTKFIGKTYPSYTYEVGKEKIKEYAKAIKNPDPHYLDDDFAKKSRYGKIIAPPTFAVVFGAHLIEPVFMDKELNLNMNMLVHGEQELEFFEVVKAGDSITTTAKISNIKNKEKLDVISLELNSKNQHGKDVSRGTYTFVVRK
;
A
#
# COMPACT_ATOMS: atom_id res chain seq x y z
N MET A 1 -7.58 10.44 -24.50
CA MET A 1 -7.02 11.62 -23.84
C MET A 1 -5.92 11.20 -22.87
N SER A 2 -4.92 12.03 -22.75
CA SER A 2 -3.80 11.75 -21.84
C SER A 2 -4.04 12.32 -20.46
N ILE A 3 -3.52 11.65 -19.45
CA ILE A 3 -3.50 12.17 -18.07
C ILE A 3 -2.57 13.39 -18.06
N ASP A 4 -3.05 14.51 -17.50
CA ASP A 4 -2.27 15.74 -17.46
C ASP A 4 -1.08 15.63 -16.51
N THR A 5 0.12 15.87 -17.01
CA THR A 5 1.37 15.80 -16.23
C THR A 5 1.47 16.86 -15.13
N LYS A 6 0.61 17.89 -15.16
CA LYS A 6 0.54 18.89 -14.07
C LYS A 6 0.20 18.27 -12.71
N PHE A 7 -0.42 17.07 -12.70
CA PHE A 7 -0.78 16.37 -11.47
C PHE A 7 0.39 15.63 -10.82
N ILE A 8 1.58 15.59 -11.43
CA ILE A 8 2.79 15.08 -10.77
C ILE A 8 3.03 15.91 -9.50
N GLY A 9 3.17 15.23 -8.37
CA GLY A 9 3.31 15.87 -7.06
C GLY A 9 2.01 16.07 -6.31
N LYS A 10 0.84 15.82 -6.93
CA LYS A 10 -0.45 15.89 -6.24
C LYS A 10 -0.47 14.87 -5.09
N THR A 11 -0.87 15.35 -3.90
CA THR A 11 -1.00 14.54 -2.69
C THR A 11 -2.46 14.28 -2.36
N TYR A 12 -2.69 13.21 -1.59
CA TYR A 12 -4.01 12.82 -1.13
C TYR A 12 -4.05 12.80 0.39
N PRO A 13 -5.22 12.96 1.02
CA PRO A 13 -5.34 12.88 2.47
C PRO A 13 -4.79 11.56 3.00
N SER A 14 -4.06 11.62 4.11
CA SER A 14 -3.53 10.43 4.77
C SER A 14 -4.67 9.56 5.32
N TYR A 15 -4.38 8.28 5.47
CA TYR A 15 -5.27 7.32 6.09
C TYR A 15 -4.53 6.59 7.21
N THR A 16 -5.16 6.46 8.38
CA THR A 16 -4.63 5.69 9.50
C THR A 16 -5.38 4.37 9.61
N TYR A 17 -4.62 3.28 9.52
CA TYR A 17 -5.11 1.92 9.57
C TYR A 17 -4.73 1.28 10.91
N GLU A 18 -5.73 0.77 11.64
CA GLU A 18 -5.53 -0.01 12.87
C GLU A 18 -5.26 -1.46 12.50
N VAL A 19 -4.08 -1.96 12.83
CA VAL A 19 -3.64 -3.32 12.47
C VAL A 19 -4.26 -4.34 13.43
N GLY A 20 -5.27 -5.06 12.96
CA GLY A 20 -5.95 -6.10 13.72
C GLY A 20 -5.23 -7.45 13.61
N LYS A 21 -5.09 -8.14 14.73
CA LYS A 21 -4.51 -9.49 14.79
C LYS A 21 -5.22 -10.48 13.87
N GLU A 22 -6.53 -10.48 13.87
CA GLU A 22 -7.32 -11.39 13.04
C GLU A 22 -7.16 -11.10 11.54
N LYS A 23 -6.99 -9.84 11.17
CA LYS A 23 -6.70 -9.47 9.79
C LYS A 23 -5.33 -9.97 9.34
N ILE A 24 -4.32 -9.91 10.21
CA ILE A 24 -2.99 -10.47 9.91
C ILE A 24 -3.12 -11.97 9.65
N LYS A 25 -3.81 -12.71 10.52
CA LYS A 25 -4.01 -14.16 10.37
C LYS A 25 -4.77 -14.50 9.08
N GLU A 26 -5.84 -13.75 8.78
CA GLU A 26 -6.60 -13.90 7.56
C GLU A 26 -5.73 -13.70 6.32
N TYR A 27 -4.94 -12.63 6.31
CA TYR A 27 -4.03 -12.32 5.21
C TYR A 27 -2.98 -13.41 5.02
N ALA A 28 -2.32 -13.83 6.11
CA ALA A 28 -1.31 -14.89 6.06
C ALA A 28 -1.87 -16.19 5.48
N LYS A 29 -3.08 -16.57 5.89
CA LYS A 29 -3.78 -17.73 5.33
C LYS A 29 -4.10 -17.55 3.85
N ALA A 30 -4.55 -16.37 3.45
CA ALA A 30 -4.90 -16.06 2.07
C ALA A 30 -3.70 -16.19 1.12
N ILE A 31 -2.51 -15.76 1.57
CA ILE A 31 -1.26 -15.91 0.80
C ILE A 31 -0.57 -17.26 1.03
N LYS A 32 -1.21 -18.15 1.78
CA LYS A 32 -0.70 -19.49 2.11
C LYS A 32 0.67 -19.48 2.79
N ASN A 33 0.90 -18.49 3.66
CA ASN A 33 2.14 -18.41 4.46
C ASN A 33 1.88 -19.01 5.84
N PRO A 34 2.49 -20.18 6.16
CA PRO A 34 2.23 -20.89 7.41
C PRO A 34 3.12 -20.44 8.58
N ASP A 35 3.89 -19.38 8.43
CA ASP A 35 4.84 -18.94 9.46
C ASP A 35 4.09 -18.65 10.79
N PRO A 36 4.50 -19.28 11.89
CA PRO A 36 3.82 -19.11 13.18
C PRO A 36 3.92 -17.68 13.76
N HIS A 37 4.87 -16.86 13.32
CA HIS A 37 4.92 -15.44 13.72
C HIS A 37 3.66 -14.68 13.33
N TYR A 38 2.96 -15.14 12.28
CA TYR A 38 1.74 -14.50 11.76
C TYR A 38 0.46 -15.16 12.27
N LEU A 39 0.54 -16.40 12.76
CA LEU A 39 -0.64 -17.25 12.98
C LEU A 39 -0.82 -17.73 14.42
N ASP A 40 0.27 -17.89 15.18
CA ASP A 40 0.26 -18.51 16.50
C ASP A 40 0.59 -17.51 17.60
N ASP A 41 -0.42 -17.18 18.41
CA ASP A 41 -0.28 -16.20 19.49
C ASP A 41 0.77 -16.62 20.53
N ASP A 42 0.81 -17.90 20.90
CA ASP A 42 1.77 -18.39 21.91
C ASP A 42 3.19 -18.35 21.40
N PHE A 43 3.39 -18.75 20.15
CA PHE A 43 4.68 -18.67 19.49
C PHE A 43 5.14 -17.21 19.38
N ALA A 44 4.27 -16.33 18.91
CA ALA A 44 4.57 -14.91 18.72
C ALA A 44 4.91 -14.22 20.03
N LYS A 45 4.20 -14.55 21.12
CA LYS A 45 4.45 -14.01 22.47
C LYS A 45 5.86 -14.33 22.96
N LYS A 46 6.39 -15.50 22.61
CA LYS A 46 7.75 -15.96 22.97
C LYS A 46 8.82 -15.48 21.99
N SER A 47 8.42 -14.94 20.85
CA SER A 47 9.35 -14.42 19.85
C SER A 47 9.96 -13.08 20.29
N ARG A 48 11.01 -12.65 19.61
CA ARG A 48 11.64 -11.35 19.85
C ARG A 48 10.68 -10.16 19.64
N TYR A 49 9.56 -10.38 18.94
CA TYR A 49 8.56 -9.33 18.68
C TYR A 49 7.51 -9.21 19.79
N GLY A 50 7.32 -10.25 20.60
CA GLY A 50 6.40 -10.27 21.75
C GLY A 50 4.91 -10.38 21.40
N LYS A 51 4.55 -10.38 20.13
CA LYS A 51 3.18 -10.49 19.63
C LYS A 51 3.17 -10.84 18.13
N ILE A 52 1.98 -11.12 17.62
CA ILE A 52 1.76 -11.39 16.19
C ILE A 52 2.29 -10.20 15.36
N ILE A 53 3.04 -10.50 14.32
CA ILE A 53 3.51 -9.54 13.34
C ILE A 53 2.85 -9.79 11.98
N ALA A 54 2.83 -8.77 11.14
CA ALA A 54 2.31 -8.88 9.79
C ALA A 54 3.40 -9.35 8.81
N PRO A 55 3.05 -10.20 7.82
CA PRO A 55 3.95 -10.45 6.70
C PRO A 55 4.32 -9.13 6.01
N PRO A 56 5.53 -8.99 5.43
CA PRO A 56 5.94 -7.73 4.80
C PRO A 56 4.96 -7.19 3.77
N THR A 57 4.43 -8.08 2.91
CA THR A 57 3.46 -7.68 1.89
C THR A 57 2.09 -7.25 2.42
N PHE A 58 1.85 -7.37 3.74
CA PHE A 58 0.66 -6.79 4.38
C PHE A 58 0.55 -5.28 4.14
N ALA A 59 1.65 -4.62 3.75
CA ALA A 59 1.66 -3.22 3.33
C ALA A 59 0.62 -2.91 2.25
N VAL A 60 0.25 -3.87 1.41
CA VAL A 60 -0.81 -3.69 0.40
C VAL A 60 -2.20 -3.54 1.03
N VAL A 61 -2.40 -4.10 2.22
CA VAL A 61 -3.69 -4.02 2.93
C VAL A 61 -3.95 -2.59 3.41
N PHE A 62 -3.00 -1.98 4.13
CA PHE A 62 -3.19 -0.61 4.57
C PHE A 62 -2.95 0.41 3.45
N GLY A 63 -2.13 0.07 2.45
CA GLY A 63 -1.92 0.91 1.28
C GLY A 63 -3.14 1.03 0.37
N ALA A 64 -3.99 0.01 0.30
CA ALA A 64 -5.18 -0.01 -0.56
C ALA A 64 -6.13 1.17 -0.31
N HIS A 65 -6.22 1.65 0.92
CA HIS A 65 -7.06 2.79 1.29
C HIS A 65 -6.64 4.10 0.62
N LEU A 66 -5.42 4.19 0.12
CA LEU A 66 -4.89 5.37 -0.58
C LEU A 66 -5.08 5.27 -2.11
N ILE A 67 -5.31 4.07 -2.63
CA ILE A 67 -5.47 3.85 -4.07
C ILE A 67 -6.85 4.30 -4.55
N GLU A 68 -7.89 3.97 -3.82
CA GLU A 68 -9.27 4.32 -4.18
C GLU A 68 -9.48 5.84 -4.38
N PRO A 69 -9.03 6.74 -3.49
CA PRO A 69 -9.17 8.18 -3.71
C PRO A 69 -8.52 8.67 -5.00
N VAL A 70 -7.40 8.07 -5.39
CA VAL A 70 -6.72 8.40 -6.66
C VAL A 70 -7.57 7.95 -7.85
N PHE A 71 -8.11 6.74 -7.79
CA PHE A 71 -8.94 6.20 -8.87
C PHE A 71 -10.26 6.97 -9.04
N MET A 72 -10.80 7.49 -7.96
CA MET A 72 -12.04 8.26 -7.95
C MET A 72 -11.82 9.76 -8.20
N ASP A 73 -10.59 10.20 -8.37
CA ASP A 73 -10.26 11.60 -8.61
C ASP A 73 -10.72 12.04 -10.01
N LYS A 74 -11.77 12.84 -10.03
CA LYS A 74 -12.38 13.33 -11.27
C LYS A 74 -11.45 14.21 -12.10
N GLU A 75 -10.49 14.87 -11.48
CA GLU A 75 -9.52 15.71 -12.19
C GLU A 75 -8.56 14.86 -13.02
N LEU A 76 -8.19 13.66 -12.53
CA LEU A 76 -7.36 12.73 -13.28
C LEU A 76 -8.14 12.08 -14.43
N ASN A 77 -9.44 11.92 -14.26
CA ASN A 77 -10.34 11.32 -15.25
C ASN A 77 -9.82 9.98 -15.82
N LEU A 78 -9.40 9.08 -14.93
CA LEU A 78 -8.86 7.78 -15.30
C LEU A 78 -9.93 6.90 -15.94
N ASN A 79 -9.60 6.30 -17.08
CA ASN A 79 -10.47 5.28 -17.68
C ASN A 79 -10.28 3.95 -16.96
N MET A 80 -11.12 3.69 -15.96
CA MET A 80 -11.03 2.51 -15.10
C MET A 80 -11.20 1.19 -15.87
N ASN A 81 -11.92 1.21 -16.99
CA ASN A 81 -12.13 0.02 -17.82
C ASN A 81 -10.86 -0.40 -18.58
N MET A 82 -9.93 0.53 -18.71
CA MET A 82 -8.69 0.34 -19.47
C MET A 82 -7.46 0.40 -18.57
N LEU A 83 -7.66 0.43 -17.25
CA LEU A 83 -6.59 0.52 -16.26
C LEU A 83 -6.16 -0.87 -15.80
N VAL A 84 -4.86 -1.09 -15.78
CA VAL A 84 -4.24 -2.30 -15.21
C VAL A 84 -3.13 -1.94 -14.24
N HIS A 85 -2.94 -2.75 -13.21
CA HIS A 85 -1.80 -2.64 -12.30
C HIS A 85 -0.58 -3.27 -13.01
N GLY A 86 0.39 -2.44 -13.39
CA GLY A 86 1.52 -2.86 -14.21
C GLY A 86 2.74 -3.27 -13.40
N GLU A 87 3.03 -2.57 -12.30
CA GLU A 87 4.23 -2.78 -11.50
C GLU A 87 3.99 -2.36 -10.05
N GLN A 88 4.68 -3.02 -9.13
CA GLN A 88 4.70 -2.63 -7.73
C GLN A 88 6.07 -2.88 -7.12
N GLU A 89 6.62 -1.86 -6.48
CA GLU A 89 7.85 -1.92 -5.71
C GLU A 89 7.53 -1.63 -4.24
N LEU A 90 8.09 -2.43 -3.34
CA LEU A 90 7.93 -2.24 -1.90
C LEU A 90 9.30 -2.27 -1.22
N GLU A 91 9.54 -1.29 -0.34
CA GLU A 91 10.65 -1.26 0.59
C GLU A 91 10.13 -1.40 2.01
N PHE A 92 10.79 -2.23 2.82
CA PHE A 92 10.38 -2.50 4.19
C PHE A 92 11.46 -2.02 5.16
N PHE A 93 11.05 -1.26 6.19
CA PHE A 93 11.98 -0.65 7.16
C PHE A 93 11.78 -1.19 8.57
N GLU A 94 10.54 -1.31 9.02
CA GLU A 94 10.16 -1.79 10.34
C GLU A 94 9.07 -2.84 10.26
N VAL A 95 9.10 -3.77 11.21
CA VAL A 95 8.06 -4.79 11.35
C VAL A 95 6.75 -4.14 11.81
N VAL A 96 5.66 -4.52 11.18
CA VAL A 96 4.31 -4.12 11.59
C VAL A 96 3.74 -5.17 12.53
N LYS A 97 3.25 -4.73 13.69
CA LYS A 97 2.73 -5.62 14.74
C LYS A 97 1.23 -5.45 14.89
N ALA A 98 0.58 -6.50 15.38
CA ALA A 98 -0.82 -6.39 15.81
C ALA A 98 -0.98 -5.27 16.83
N GLY A 99 -1.97 -4.40 16.64
CA GLY A 99 -2.21 -3.23 17.48
C GLY A 99 -1.53 -1.95 17.01
N ASP A 100 -0.65 -2.01 16.01
CA ASP A 100 -0.06 -0.79 15.46
C ASP A 100 -1.10 0.06 14.73
N SER A 101 -0.87 1.37 14.74
CA SER A 101 -1.60 2.35 13.93
C SER A 101 -0.68 2.81 12.82
N ILE A 102 -1.01 2.47 11.57
CA ILE A 102 -0.19 2.80 10.41
C ILE A 102 -0.84 3.95 9.65
N THR A 103 -0.12 5.07 9.55
CA THR A 103 -0.56 6.22 8.76
C THR A 103 0.18 6.25 7.45
N THR A 104 -0.57 6.21 6.35
CA THR A 104 -0.05 6.20 4.99
C THR A 104 -0.41 7.48 4.26
N THR A 105 0.55 8.04 3.56
CA THR A 105 0.37 9.17 2.64
C THR A 105 0.58 8.70 1.21
N ALA A 106 -0.10 9.35 0.27
CA ALA A 106 0.04 9.04 -1.16
C ALA A 106 0.32 10.30 -1.97
N LYS A 107 1.18 10.16 -2.95
CA LYS A 107 1.54 11.21 -3.89
C LYS A 107 1.68 10.62 -5.29
N ILE A 108 1.20 11.35 -6.30
CA ILE A 108 1.52 11.02 -7.69
C ILE A 108 3.00 11.36 -7.91
N SER A 109 3.83 10.34 -8.07
CA SER A 109 5.27 10.51 -8.24
C SER A 109 5.68 10.71 -9.69
N ASN A 110 4.91 10.16 -10.64
CA ASN A 110 5.22 10.29 -12.06
C ASN A 110 3.98 10.06 -12.94
N ILE A 111 3.97 10.72 -14.10
CA ILE A 111 3.01 10.47 -15.18
C ILE A 111 3.79 10.49 -16.48
N LYS A 112 3.70 9.42 -17.27
CA LYS A 112 4.32 9.32 -18.58
C LYS A 112 3.25 9.08 -19.64
N ASN A 113 3.13 10.00 -20.58
CA ASN A 113 2.21 9.85 -21.70
C ASN A 113 2.92 9.21 -22.88
N LYS A 114 2.37 8.12 -23.37
CA LYS A 114 2.80 7.43 -24.58
C LYS A 114 1.68 7.44 -25.62
N GLU A 115 1.98 7.11 -26.85
CA GLU A 115 1.02 7.14 -27.95
C GLU A 115 -0.27 6.36 -27.63
N LYS A 116 -0.15 5.13 -27.14
CA LYS A 116 -1.28 4.20 -26.93
C LYS A 116 -1.67 3.99 -25.47
N LEU A 117 -0.92 4.55 -24.55
CA LEU A 117 -1.18 4.37 -23.12
C LEU A 117 -0.53 5.48 -22.29
N ASP A 118 -1.05 5.67 -21.09
CA ASP A 118 -0.43 6.49 -20.08
C ASP A 118 0.02 5.61 -18.90
N VAL A 119 1.12 6.01 -18.26
CA VAL A 119 1.64 5.34 -17.06
C VAL A 119 1.57 6.35 -15.92
N ILE A 120 0.91 5.97 -14.83
CA ILE A 120 0.84 6.77 -13.61
C ILE A 120 1.44 5.99 -12.46
N SER A 121 2.38 6.62 -11.73
CA SER A 121 3.02 6.03 -10.56
C SER A 121 2.63 6.78 -9.30
N LEU A 122 2.29 6.02 -8.25
CA LEU A 122 1.95 6.54 -6.94
C LEU A 122 3.02 6.11 -5.95
N GLU A 123 3.49 7.05 -5.13
CA GLU A 123 4.37 6.76 -4.00
C GLU A 123 3.57 6.80 -2.71
N LEU A 124 3.58 5.68 -1.98
CA LEU A 124 2.94 5.54 -0.68
C LEU A 124 4.01 5.40 0.40
N ASN A 125 3.95 6.27 1.40
CA ASN A 125 4.84 6.21 2.55
C ASN A 125 4.03 5.94 3.81
N SER A 126 4.44 4.94 4.59
CA SER A 126 3.71 4.48 5.77
C SER A 126 4.58 4.56 7.02
N LYS A 127 4.00 5.11 8.09
CA LYS A 127 4.64 5.26 9.40
C LYS A 127 3.77 4.62 10.48
N ASN A 128 4.42 4.09 11.53
CA ASN A 128 3.71 3.62 12.71
C ASN A 128 3.38 4.76 13.68
N GLN A 129 2.73 4.45 14.80
CA GLN A 129 2.34 5.41 15.84
C GLN A 129 3.52 6.11 16.53
N HIS A 130 4.73 5.58 16.37
CA HIS A 130 5.97 6.20 16.90
C HIS A 130 6.66 7.10 15.87
N GLY A 131 6.03 7.33 14.71
CA GLY A 131 6.60 8.13 13.63
C GLY A 131 7.73 7.45 12.86
N LYS A 132 7.95 6.14 13.05
CA LYS A 132 8.95 5.38 12.33
C LYS A 132 8.42 4.93 10.98
N ASP A 133 9.24 5.04 9.95
CA ASP A 133 8.91 4.49 8.64
C ASP A 133 8.81 2.96 8.73
N VAL A 134 7.70 2.42 8.23
CA VAL A 134 7.49 0.96 8.16
C VAL A 134 7.62 0.46 6.73
N SER A 135 7.15 1.21 5.76
CA SER A 135 7.26 0.84 4.35
C SER A 135 7.16 2.04 3.41
N ARG A 136 7.69 1.87 2.22
CA ARG A 136 7.48 2.73 1.05
C ARG A 136 7.07 1.86 -0.11
N GLY A 137 6.02 2.25 -0.83
CA GLY A 137 5.57 1.54 -2.01
C GLY A 137 5.50 2.46 -3.21
N THR A 138 5.91 1.95 -4.38
CA THR A 138 5.64 2.59 -5.68
C THR A 138 4.69 1.69 -6.45
N TYR A 139 3.51 2.21 -6.72
CA TYR A 139 2.44 1.51 -7.42
C TYR A 139 2.31 2.12 -8.81
N THR A 140 2.53 1.33 -9.84
CA THR A 140 2.49 1.81 -11.22
C THR A 140 1.29 1.21 -11.95
N PHE A 141 0.44 2.10 -12.46
CA PHE A 141 -0.75 1.74 -13.22
C PHE A 141 -0.59 2.16 -14.67
N VAL A 142 -1.14 1.37 -15.55
CA VAL A 142 -1.12 1.62 -17.00
C VAL A 142 -2.56 1.79 -17.45
N VAL A 143 -2.84 2.91 -18.13
CA VAL A 143 -4.16 3.23 -18.66
C VAL A 143 -4.06 3.24 -20.18
N ARG A 144 -4.74 2.33 -20.85
CA ARG A 144 -4.77 2.29 -22.31
C ARG A 144 -5.73 3.37 -22.83
N LYS A 145 -5.35 3.96 -23.97
CA LYS A 145 -6.15 4.98 -24.68
C LYS A 145 -7.11 4.34 -25.67
#